data_4b9407809e167ba7eae70d866c535cb4
#
_entry.id   4b9407809e167ba7eae70d866c535cb4
#
_cell.length_a   1.000
_cell.length_b   1.000
_cell.length_c   1.000
_cell.angle_alpha   90.00
_cell.angle_beta   90.00
_cell.angle_gamma   90.00
#
_symmetry.space_group_name_H-M   'P 1'
#
loop_
_entity.id
_entity.type
_entity.pdbx_description
1 polymer ?
#
loop_
_entity_poly.entity_id
_entity_poly.type
_entity_poly.pdbx_seq_one_letter_code
_entity_poly.pdbx_strand_id
1 'polypeptide(L)'
;MDSLGSVLNMDSIDVEQFVRDGFAKLEGIVPREVGDAARALLWQRIGLSPDEPSGWTQPVVWTADLTGEGPFGQFMASPKLHAALDAVAGPGGWHRRGAVGNIPVRFPRVPPADDRGWHIDSNTMRADGTWGVSTRPGTLLLLVLFSEVGTDDAPTRIRAGSHRDMVKVLEEGQVLDPMQMGPIFDEVGPDRPLALATGSPGDAYVVHPFTVHAAQEHLGTEPRFMAQMPVLLTKPLTPGDATPLARAIDW
;
A
#
# COMPACT_ATOMS: atom_id res chain seq x y z
N MET A 1 24.71 23.22 -30.30
CA MET A 1 25.13 22.51 -29.07
C MET A 1 24.06 22.77 -28.06
N ASP A 2 23.00 22.00 -28.15
CA ASP A 2 21.81 22.15 -27.29
C ASP A 2 21.94 21.25 -26.10
N SER A 3 22.11 21.86 -24.93
CA SER A 3 22.04 21.21 -23.66
C SER A 3 20.56 20.91 -23.39
N LEU A 4 20.08 19.72 -23.75
CA LEU A 4 18.85 19.17 -23.25
C LEU A 4 19.06 18.84 -21.76
N GLY A 5 18.82 19.84 -20.92
CA GLY A 5 18.70 19.66 -19.48
C GLY A 5 17.57 18.67 -19.23
N SER A 6 17.91 17.55 -18.62
CA SER A 6 16.97 16.63 -18.04
C SER A 6 16.13 17.41 -17.03
N VAL A 7 14.93 17.81 -17.41
CA VAL A 7 13.88 18.20 -16.48
C VAL A 7 13.50 16.90 -15.77
N LEU A 8 14.05 16.68 -14.59
CA LEU A 8 13.57 15.66 -13.67
C LEU A 8 12.11 16.01 -13.42
N ASN A 9 11.22 15.22 -13.99
CA ASN A 9 9.79 15.35 -13.81
C ASN A 9 9.48 14.93 -12.36
N MET A 10 9.52 15.89 -11.43
CA MET A 10 9.29 15.67 -9.98
C MET A 10 7.88 15.16 -9.67
N ASP A 11 7.03 15.01 -10.68
CA ASP A 11 5.63 14.56 -10.56
C ASP A 11 5.40 13.07 -10.91
N SER A 12 6.44 12.34 -11.35
CA SER A 12 6.32 10.93 -11.71
C SER A 12 6.82 9.99 -10.61
N ILE A 13 6.30 8.77 -10.57
CA ILE A 13 6.81 7.71 -9.70
C ILE A 13 8.28 7.38 -10.06
N ASP A 14 9.10 7.12 -9.05
CA ASP A 14 10.43 6.57 -9.26
C ASP A 14 10.34 5.07 -9.60
N VAL A 15 10.28 4.77 -10.89
CA VAL A 15 10.16 3.41 -11.43
C VAL A 15 11.38 2.58 -11.08
N GLU A 16 12.58 3.16 -11.07
CA GLU A 16 13.80 2.43 -10.74
C GLU A 16 13.86 2.08 -9.25
N GLN A 17 13.39 2.97 -8.37
CA GLN A 17 13.19 2.65 -6.96
C GLN A 17 12.17 1.52 -6.82
N PHE A 18 11.03 1.59 -7.50
CA PHE A 18 10.00 0.56 -7.45
C PHE A 18 10.56 -0.82 -7.87
N VAL A 19 11.31 -0.88 -8.96
CA VAL A 19 11.93 -2.12 -9.45
C VAL A 19 12.99 -2.65 -8.47
N ARG A 20 13.79 -1.77 -7.88
CA ARG A 20 14.86 -2.14 -6.94
C ARG A 20 14.32 -2.56 -5.58
N ASP A 21 13.42 -1.78 -5.01
CA ASP A 21 13.01 -1.87 -3.60
C ASP A 21 11.64 -2.55 -3.41
N GLY A 22 10.87 -2.72 -4.50
CA GLY A 22 9.52 -3.30 -4.47
C GLY A 22 8.44 -2.31 -4.00
N PHE A 23 8.77 -1.03 -3.88
CA PHE A 23 7.81 0.04 -3.60
C PHE A 23 8.37 1.39 -4.05
N ALA A 24 7.46 2.35 -4.25
CA ALA A 24 7.82 3.75 -4.41
C ALA A 24 6.76 4.66 -3.80
N LYS A 25 7.20 5.80 -3.28
CA LYS A 25 6.34 6.85 -2.74
C LYS A 25 5.89 7.80 -3.85
N LEU A 26 4.66 8.27 -3.75
CA LEU A 26 4.07 9.34 -4.54
C LEU A 26 3.70 10.48 -3.58
N GLU A 27 4.41 11.57 -3.64
CA GLU A 27 4.10 12.74 -2.83
C GLU A 27 2.95 13.54 -3.47
N GLY A 28 1.94 13.91 -2.69
CA GLY A 28 0.86 14.78 -3.11
C GLY A 28 0.13 14.30 -4.37
N ILE A 29 -0.44 13.09 -4.35
CA ILE A 29 -1.33 12.64 -5.44
C ILE A 29 -2.61 13.48 -5.50
N VAL A 30 -2.97 14.09 -4.38
CA VAL A 30 -3.97 15.15 -4.24
C VAL A 30 -3.43 16.24 -3.32
N PRO A 31 -3.98 17.46 -3.35
CA PRO A 31 -3.67 18.50 -2.38
C PRO A 31 -3.94 18.04 -0.94
N ARG A 32 -3.15 18.52 0.01
CA ARG A 32 -3.26 18.19 1.44
C ARG A 32 -4.69 18.38 1.97
N GLU A 33 -5.37 19.43 1.53
CA GLU A 33 -6.73 19.76 1.96
C GLU A 33 -7.74 18.66 1.63
N VAL A 34 -7.52 17.90 0.57
CA VAL A 34 -8.34 16.74 0.22
C VAL A 34 -8.10 15.60 1.21
N GLY A 35 -6.85 15.38 1.64
CA GLY A 35 -6.51 14.41 2.68
C GLY A 35 -7.12 14.78 4.03
N ASP A 36 -7.03 16.06 4.42
CA ASP A 36 -7.62 16.58 5.65
C ASP A 36 -9.16 16.46 5.63
N ALA A 37 -9.80 16.72 4.49
CA ALA A 37 -11.25 16.53 4.32
C ALA A 37 -11.65 15.03 4.43
N ALA A 38 -10.86 14.14 3.85
CA ALA A 38 -11.09 12.69 3.99
C ALA A 38 -10.97 12.26 5.45
N ARG A 39 -9.93 12.71 6.17
CA ARG A 39 -9.75 12.43 7.60
C ARG A 39 -10.91 12.94 8.44
N ALA A 40 -11.44 14.14 8.18
CA ALA A 40 -12.60 14.69 8.89
C ALA A 40 -13.85 13.80 8.72
N LEU A 41 -14.09 13.27 7.51
CA LEU A 41 -15.17 12.31 7.27
C LEU A 41 -14.92 10.98 7.98
N LEU A 42 -13.68 10.51 8.03
CA LEU A 42 -13.33 9.27 8.72
C LEU A 42 -13.58 9.37 10.23
N TRP A 43 -13.26 10.49 10.87
CA TRP A 43 -13.62 10.73 12.28
C TRP A 43 -15.13 10.58 12.53
N GLN A 44 -15.95 11.14 11.65
CA GLN A 44 -17.42 10.98 11.74
C GLN A 44 -17.86 9.53 11.55
N ARG A 45 -17.28 8.83 10.56
CA ARG A 45 -17.63 7.43 10.26
C ARG A 45 -17.30 6.46 11.39
N ILE A 46 -16.17 6.66 12.08
CA ILE A 46 -15.80 5.81 13.23
C ILE A 46 -16.50 6.19 14.52
N GLY A 47 -17.23 7.32 14.55
CA GLY A 47 -17.98 7.78 15.72
C GLY A 47 -17.11 8.22 16.90
N LEU A 48 -15.90 8.66 16.64
CA LEU A 48 -14.94 9.13 17.63
C LEU A 48 -14.59 10.60 17.36
N SER A 49 -14.05 11.29 18.37
CA SER A 49 -13.65 12.69 18.29
C SER A 49 -12.15 12.85 18.41
N PRO A 50 -11.51 13.72 17.60
CA PRO A 50 -10.10 14.09 17.80
C PRO A 50 -9.87 14.83 19.13
N ASP A 51 -10.88 15.50 19.66
CA ASP A 51 -10.79 16.31 20.89
C ASP A 51 -11.05 15.49 22.17
N GLU A 52 -11.39 14.18 22.04
CA GLU A 52 -11.72 13.29 23.15
C GLU A 52 -10.86 12.02 23.14
N PRO A 53 -9.56 12.10 23.45
CA PRO A 53 -8.66 10.93 23.44
C PRO A 53 -9.07 9.81 24.41
N SER A 54 -9.85 10.14 25.45
CA SER A 54 -10.40 9.14 26.38
C SER A 54 -11.36 8.15 25.70
N GLY A 55 -11.94 8.52 24.56
CA GLY A 55 -12.79 7.65 23.74
C GLY A 55 -12.00 6.67 22.85
N TRP A 56 -10.70 6.85 22.70
CA TRP A 56 -9.87 5.98 21.86
C TRP A 56 -9.51 4.70 22.62
N THR A 57 -10.45 3.79 22.74
CA THR A 57 -10.32 2.59 23.57
C THR A 57 -9.76 1.38 22.84
N GLN A 58 -9.72 1.41 21.51
CA GLN A 58 -9.20 0.33 20.67
C GLN A 58 -7.89 0.75 19.98
N PRO A 59 -6.90 -0.14 19.85
CA PRO A 59 -5.67 0.16 19.12
C PRO A 59 -5.89 0.32 17.61
N VAL A 60 -6.90 -0.36 17.05
CA VAL A 60 -7.29 -0.24 15.64
C VAL A 60 -8.80 -0.22 15.52
N VAL A 61 -9.32 0.75 14.77
CA VAL A 61 -10.74 0.81 14.38
C VAL A 61 -10.81 0.71 12.86
N TRP A 62 -11.48 -0.34 12.38
CA TRP A 62 -11.67 -0.55 10.95
C TRP A 62 -12.87 0.22 10.43
N THR A 63 -12.65 0.94 9.34
CA THR A 63 -13.70 1.56 8.53
C THR A 63 -13.39 1.35 7.06
N ALA A 64 -14.25 1.86 6.16
CA ALA A 64 -14.04 1.74 4.72
C ALA A 64 -14.70 2.91 3.97
N ASP A 65 -14.16 3.22 2.80
CA ASP A 65 -14.87 3.93 1.76
C ASP A 65 -15.21 2.94 0.64
N LEU A 66 -16.50 2.72 0.40
CA LEU A 66 -17.01 1.80 -0.61
C LEU A 66 -17.66 2.51 -1.80
N THR A 67 -17.80 3.83 -1.73
CA THR A 67 -18.55 4.62 -2.72
C THR A 67 -17.66 5.54 -3.55
N GLY A 68 -16.51 5.97 -3.01
CA GLY A 68 -15.65 6.97 -3.65
C GLY A 68 -16.26 8.36 -3.68
N GLU A 69 -17.13 8.67 -2.73
CA GLU A 69 -17.74 9.99 -2.66
C GLU A 69 -16.80 11.04 -2.07
N GLY A 70 -16.96 12.29 -2.53
CA GLY A 70 -16.23 13.43 -2.01
C GLY A 70 -14.71 13.30 -2.15
N PRO A 71 -13.93 13.54 -1.07
CA PRO A 71 -12.47 13.52 -1.15
C PRO A 71 -11.90 12.15 -1.52
N PHE A 72 -12.55 11.04 -1.17
CA PHE A 72 -12.07 9.70 -1.52
C PHE A 72 -12.05 9.48 -3.04
N GLY A 73 -13.09 9.91 -3.74
CA GLY A 73 -13.14 9.86 -5.21
C GLY A 73 -12.07 10.73 -5.85
N GLN A 74 -11.71 11.86 -5.25
CA GLN A 74 -10.62 12.70 -5.75
C GLN A 74 -9.27 11.99 -5.69
N PHE A 75 -8.98 11.23 -4.62
CA PHE A 75 -7.78 10.38 -4.55
C PHE A 75 -7.75 9.39 -5.71
N MET A 76 -8.86 8.67 -5.91
CA MET A 76 -8.93 7.62 -6.93
C MET A 76 -9.00 8.15 -8.38
N ALA A 77 -9.42 9.40 -8.56
CA ALA A 77 -9.42 10.10 -9.86
C ALA A 77 -8.12 10.87 -10.14
N SER A 78 -7.15 10.86 -9.23
CA SER A 78 -5.90 11.62 -9.36
C SER A 78 -5.15 11.27 -10.65
N PRO A 79 -4.88 12.24 -11.54
CA PRO A 79 -4.07 12.00 -12.73
C PRO A 79 -2.66 11.53 -12.39
N LYS A 80 -2.07 12.03 -11.31
CA LYS A 80 -0.74 11.65 -10.83
C LYS A 80 -0.70 10.18 -10.39
N LEU A 81 -1.73 9.72 -9.64
CA LEU A 81 -1.87 8.30 -9.30
C LEU A 81 -2.03 7.44 -10.55
N HIS A 82 -2.88 7.83 -11.50
CA HIS A 82 -3.10 7.08 -12.74
C HIS A 82 -1.82 6.97 -13.56
N ALA A 83 -1.09 8.07 -13.73
CA ALA A 83 0.18 8.07 -14.44
C ALA A 83 1.23 7.14 -13.78
N ALA A 84 1.27 7.11 -12.45
CA ALA A 84 2.16 6.22 -11.71
C ALA A 84 1.78 4.74 -11.89
N LEU A 85 0.51 4.41 -11.83
CA LEU A 85 0.02 3.05 -12.06
C LEU A 85 0.26 2.60 -13.51
N ASP A 86 0.05 3.49 -14.50
CA ASP A 86 0.39 3.23 -15.90
C ASP A 86 1.89 3.04 -16.10
N ALA A 87 2.73 3.80 -15.38
CA ALA A 87 4.19 3.63 -15.45
C ALA A 87 4.65 2.28 -14.89
N VAL A 88 4.00 1.76 -13.84
CA VAL A 88 4.38 0.51 -13.17
C VAL A 88 3.76 -0.71 -13.83
N ALA A 89 2.45 -0.71 -14.06
CA ALA A 89 1.69 -1.85 -14.57
C ALA A 89 1.47 -1.81 -16.09
N GLY A 90 1.88 -0.74 -16.76
CA GLY A 90 1.61 -0.48 -18.17
C GLY A 90 0.24 0.16 -18.41
N PRO A 91 0.10 1.00 -19.48
CA PRO A 91 -1.17 1.59 -19.85
C PRO A 91 -2.25 0.52 -20.09
N GLY A 92 -3.41 0.66 -19.41
CA GLY A 92 -4.47 -0.35 -19.46
C GLY A 92 -4.17 -1.66 -18.74
N GLY A 93 -3.04 -1.75 -18.00
CA GLY A 93 -2.64 -2.94 -17.24
C GLY A 93 -3.35 -3.12 -15.90
N TRP A 94 -4.18 -2.17 -15.50
CA TRP A 94 -4.89 -2.17 -14.22
C TRP A 94 -6.32 -1.65 -14.38
N HIS A 95 -7.20 -2.06 -13.45
CA HIS A 95 -8.59 -1.61 -13.42
C HIS A 95 -8.75 -0.37 -12.57
N ARG A 96 -9.37 0.67 -13.12
CA ARG A 96 -9.76 1.86 -12.36
C ARG A 96 -10.81 1.49 -11.32
N ARG A 97 -10.71 2.10 -10.16
CA ARG A 97 -11.71 2.01 -9.09
C ARG A 97 -12.03 3.40 -8.55
N GLY A 98 -13.25 3.59 -8.07
CA GLY A 98 -13.68 4.87 -7.53
C GLY A 98 -13.49 5.02 -6.03
N ALA A 99 -13.44 3.92 -5.29
CA ALA A 99 -13.40 3.89 -3.83
C ALA A 99 -12.04 3.46 -3.29
N VAL A 100 -11.61 4.00 -2.14
CA VAL A 100 -10.32 3.66 -1.53
C VAL A 100 -10.36 2.34 -0.75
N GLY A 101 -11.53 1.81 -0.40
CA GLY A 101 -11.67 0.53 0.29
C GLY A 101 -11.38 0.60 1.79
N ASN A 102 -10.66 -0.40 2.32
CA ASN A 102 -10.43 -0.57 3.75
C ASN A 102 -9.47 0.46 4.34
N ILE A 103 -9.82 0.97 5.52
CA ILE A 103 -9.07 2.01 6.22
C ILE A 103 -8.94 1.61 7.70
N PRO A 104 -7.83 0.97 8.09
CA PRO A 104 -7.50 0.72 9.50
C PRO A 104 -6.99 2.01 10.14
N VAL A 105 -7.82 2.63 10.97
CA VAL A 105 -7.42 3.77 11.78
C VAL A 105 -6.68 3.26 13.02
N ARG A 106 -5.41 3.65 13.18
CA ARG A 106 -4.59 3.20 14.31
C ARG A 106 -4.45 4.28 15.37
N PHE A 107 -4.70 3.90 16.60
CA PHE A 107 -4.66 4.77 17.76
C PHE A 107 -3.44 4.49 18.63
N PRO A 108 -2.88 5.52 19.30
CA PRO A 108 -1.79 5.36 20.27
C PRO A 108 -2.33 4.70 21.55
N ARG A 109 -2.49 3.36 21.53
CA ARG A 109 -3.06 2.58 22.65
C ARG A 109 -2.14 1.47 23.12
N VAL A 110 -2.23 1.18 24.39
CA VAL A 110 -1.52 0.08 25.05
C VAL A 110 -2.56 -0.86 25.68
N PRO A 111 -2.52 -2.17 25.42
CA PRO A 111 -1.58 -2.86 24.54
C PRO A 111 -1.85 -2.56 23.05
N PRO A 112 -0.81 -2.67 22.20
CA PRO A 112 -0.98 -2.53 20.74
C PRO A 112 -1.77 -3.71 20.18
N ALA A 113 -2.30 -3.55 18.95
CA ALA A 113 -2.97 -4.65 18.25
C ALA A 113 -1.97 -5.79 17.94
N ASP A 114 -2.47 -7.03 17.98
CA ASP A 114 -1.72 -8.22 17.59
C ASP A 114 -1.88 -8.50 16.08
N ASP A 115 -1.43 -7.56 15.26
CA ASP A 115 -1.51 -7.62 13.79
C ASP A 115 -0.22 -7.14 13.11
N ARG A 116 0.91 -7.25 13.82
CA ARG A 116 2.21 -6.70 13.40
C ARG A 116 3.15 -7.73 12.78
N GLY A 117 2.63 -8.93 12.49
CA GLY A 117 3.37 -9.99 11.79
C GLY A 117 3.73 -9.60 10.37
N TRP A 118 4.88 -10.07 9.90
CA TRP A 118 5.28 -9.91 8.52
C TRP A 118 4.36 -10.70 7.60
N HIS A 119 3.98 -10.10 6.46
CA HIS A 119 3.10 -10.73 5.48
C HIS A 119 3.24 -10.07 4.11
N ILE A 120 2.62 -10.69 3.13
CA ILE A 120 2.16 -10.04 1.90
C ILE A 120 0.64 -10.17 1.85
N ASP A 121 -0.02 -9.24 1.19
CA ASP A 121 -1.46 -9.33 0.99
C ASP A 121 -1.83 -10.45 0.02
N SER A 122 -3.05 -10.97 0.17
CA SER A 122 -3.63 -11.85 -0.85
C SER A 122 -3.63 -11.15 -2.21
N ASN A 123 -3.12 -11.82 -3.22
CA ASN A 123 -2.87 -11.22 -4.53
C ASN A 123 -3.54 -11.98 -5.69
N THR A 124 -4.23 -13.07 -5.40
CA THR A 124 -4.85 -13.94 -6.39
C THR A 124 -6.23 -14.39 -5.93
N MET A 125 -7.24 -14.17 -6.76
CA MET A 125 -8.59 -14.65 -6.50
C MET A 125 -8.74 -16.09 -7.02
N ARG A 126 -9.22 -17.00 -6.16
CA ARG A 126 -9.52 -18.39 -6.53
C ARG A 126 -10.86 -18.48 -7.26
N ALA A 127 -11.10 -19.61 -7.90
CA ALA A 127 -12.35 -19.87 -8.63
C ALA A 127 -13.61 -19.83 -7.74
N ASP A 128 -13.47 -20.12 -6.46
CA ASP A 128 -14.54 -20.05 -5.45
C ASP A 128 -14.78 -18.64 -4.89
N GLY A 129 -14.05 -17.64 -5.39
CA GLY A 129 -14.12 -16.25 -4.95
C GLY A 129 -13.31 -15.92 -3.69
N THR A 130 -12.62 -16.89 -3.09
CA THR A 130 -11.69 -16.63 -2.00
C THR A 130 -10.36 -16.08 -2.50
N TRP A 131 -9.62 -15.41 -1.62
CA TRP A 131 -8.33 -14.81 -1.95
C TRP A 131 -7.18 -15.62 -1.37
N GLY A 132 -6.05 -15.61 -2.07
CA GLY A 132 -4.82 -16.25 -1.63
C GLY A 132 -3.58 -15.64 -2.25
N VAL A 133 -2.45 -16.30 -2.08
CA VAL A 133 -1.14 -15.91 -2.57
C VAL A 133 -0.67 -16.92 -3.61
N SER A 134 -0.24 -16.45 -4.78
CA SER A 134 0.36 -17.30 -5.82
C SER A 134 1.52 -16.59 -6.52
N THR A 135 2.25 -17.32 -7.37
CA THR A 135 3.29 -16.78 -8.24
C THR A 135 2.73 -15.90 -9.38
N ARG A 136 1.42 -15.88 -9.57
CA ARG A 136 0.73 -15.13 -10.63
C ARG A 136 -0.21 -14.08 -10.05
N PRO A 137 0.32 -13.04 -9.38
CA PRO A 137 -0.53 -12.05 -8.71
C PRO A 137 -1.39 -11.27 -9.70
N GLY A 138 -2.65 -11.08 -9.35
CA GLY A 138 -3.62 -10.26 -10.06
C GLY A 138 -3.83 -8.89 -9.42
N THR A 139 -2.97 -8.49 -8.47
CA THR A 139 -3.06 -7.20 -7.78
C THR A 139 -1.68 -6.60 -7.54
N LEU A 140 -1.64 -5.31 -7.24
CA LEU A 140 -0.58 -4.65 -6.48
C LEU A 140 -1.22 -3.94 -5.27
N LEU A 141 -0.42 -3.54 -4.28
CA LEU A 141 -0.91 -2.85 -3.08
C LEU A 141 -0.74 -1.34 -3.25
N LEU A 142 -1.76 -0.59 -2.86
CA LEU A 142 -1.74 0.87 -2.75
C LEU A 142 -1.99 1.27 -1.30
N LEU A 143 -1.11 2.09 -0.73
CA LEU A 143 -1.31 2.76 0.55
C LEU A 143 -1.61 4.23 0.27
N VAL A 144 -2.61 4.80 0.96
CA VAL A 144 -3.01 6.20 0.81
C VAL A 144 -3.11 6.86 2.17
N LEU A 145 -2.42 7.98 2.36
CA LEU A 145 -2.31 8.65 3.64
C LEU A 145 -3.33 9.80 3.76
N PHE A 146 -4.08 9.81 4.86
CA PHE A 146 -5.05 10.86 5.20
C PHE A 146 -4.64 11.65 6.45
N SER A 147 -3.56 11.25 7.13
CA SER A 147 -2.96 11.95 8.27
C SER A 147 -1.47 12.12 8.05
N GLU A 148 -0.81 12.91 8.90
CA GLU A 148 0.63 12.80 9.05
C GLU A 148 0.98 11.39 9.53
N VAL A 149 2.06 10.85 9.02
CA VAL A 149 2.60 9.56 9.42
C VAL A 149 4.11 9.70 9.56
N GLY A 150 4.55 9.94 10.77
CA GLY A 150 5.96 9.93 11.15
C GLY A 150 6.45 8.52 11.51
N THR A 151 7.68 8.42 11.96
CA THR A 151 8.32 7.14 12.35
C THR A 151 7.63 6.47 13.53
N ASP A 152 6.98 7.25 14.40
CA ASP A 152 6.31 6.79 15.62
C ASP A 152 4.80 6.63 15.45
N ASP A 153 4.25 7.06 14.30
CA ASP A 153 2.80 7.07 14.03
C ASP A 153 2.32 5.77 13.36
N ALA A 154 2.87 4.66 13.76
CA ALA A 154 2.55 3.33 13.21
C ALA A 154 2.65 3.24 11.67
N PRO A 155 3.73 3.73 11.03
CA PRO A 155 3.89 3.56 9.59
C PRO A 155 3.94 2.08 9.22
N THR A 156 3.52 1.73 8.01
CA THR A 156 3.75 0.38 7.51
C THR A 156 5.25 0.17 7.33
N ARG A 157 5.78 -0.90 7.96
CA ARG A 157 7.17 -1.34 7.79
C ARG A 157 7.27 -2.14 6.50
N ILE A 158 8.32 -1.91 5.72
CA ILE A 158 8.54 -2.56 4.43
C ILE A 158 9.96 -3.11 4.39
N ARG A 159 10.12 -4.40 4.09
CA ARG A 159 11.44 -4.98 3.78
C ARG A 159 11.78 -4.66 2.33
N ALA A 160 12.60 -3.63 2.11
CA ALA A 160 12.97 -3.17 0.76
C ALA A 160 13.71 -4.26 -0.03
N GLY A 161 13.22 -4.61 -1.21
CA GLY A 161 13.78 -5.67 -2.05
C GLY A 161 13.30 -7.09 -1.74
N SER A 162 12.46 -7.29 -0.72
CA SER A 162 11.95 -8.63 -0.32
C SER A 162 11.06 -9.30 -1.38
N HIS A 163 10.50 -8.54 -2.29
CA HIS A 163 9.70 -9.07 -3.41
C HIS A 163 10.49 -10.06 -4.28
N ARG A 164 11.81 -9.88 -4.40
CA ARG A 164 12.70 -10.80 -5.13
C ARG A 164 12.99 -12.08 -4.36
N ASP A 165 12.89 -12.05 -3.04
CA ASP A 165 13.07 -13.23 -2.21
C ASP A 165 11.74 -13.99 -2.09
N MET A 166 10.63 -13.27 -2.01
CA MET A 166 9.30 -13.86 -1.85
C MET A 166 8.91 -14.76 -3.05
N VAL A 167 9.22 -14.34 -4.27
CA VAL A 167 8.90 -15.15 -5.46
C VAL A 167 9.59 -16.52 -5.46
N LYS A 168 10.77 -16.63 -4.81
CA LYS A 168 11.57 -17.86 -4.77
C LYS A 168 11.03 -18.91 -3.80
N VAL A 169 10.17 -18.51 -2.86
CA VAL A 169 9.56 -19.43 -1.87
C VAL A 169 8.14 -19.85 -2.25
N LEU A 170 7.60 -19.29 -3.33
CA LEU A 170 6.30 -19.66 -3.87
C LEU A 170 6.45 -20.74 -4.93
N GLU A 171 5.57 -21.73 -4.91
CA GLU A 171 5.54 -22.81 -5.91
C GLU A 171 4.55 -22.48 -7.03
N GLU A 172 4.96 -22.70 -8.27
CA GLU A 172 4.10 -22.47 -9.43
C GLU A 172 2.85 -23.35 -9.39
N GLY A 173 1.70 -22.73 -9.72
CA GLY A 173 0.42 -23.45 -9.76
C GLY A 173 -0.27 -23.59 -8.39
N GLN A 174 0.38 -23.22 -7.31
CA GLN A 174 -0.25 -23.19 -5.97
C GLN A 174 -0.88 -21.82 -5.67
N VAL A 175 -1.99 -21.85 -4.95
CA VAL A 175 -2.58 -20.66 -4.33
C VAL A 175 -2.68 -20.91 -2.83
N LEU A 176 -1.79 -20.30 -2.07
CA LEU A 176 -1.64 -20.50 -0.64
C LEU A 176 -2.57 -19.58 0.16
N ASP A 177 -2.89 -20.00 1.38
CA ASP A 177 -3.58 -19.15 2.35
C ASP A 177 -2.54 -18.31 3.10
N PRO A 178 -2.55 -16.97 3.01
CA PRO A 178 -1.58 -16.12 3.68
C PRO A 178 -1.60 -16.27 5.21
N MET A 179 -2.74 -16.65 5.80
CA MET A 179 -2.85 -16.89 7.25
C MET A 179 -2.01 -18.08 7.72
N GLN A 180 -1.62 -18.96 6.83
CA GLN A 180 -0.78 -20.14 7.11
C GLN A 180 0.70 -19.90 6.77
N MET A 181 1.04 -18.74 6.21
CA MET A 181 2.38 -18.43 5.71
C MET A 181 3.24 -17.63 6.69
N GLY A 182 2.77 -17.33 7.89
CA GLY A 182 3.50 -16.50 8.87
C GLY A 182 4.97 -16.89 9.03
N PRO A 183 5.32 -18.17 9.31
CA PRO A 183 6.72 -18.59 9.43
C PRO A 183 7.54 -18.37 8.15
N ILE A 184 6.93 -18.50 6.97
CA ILE A 184 7.59 -18.24 5.69
C ILE A 184 7.91 -16.75 5.56
N PHE A 185 6.95 -15.87 5.88
CA PHE A 185 7.17 -14.43 5.81
C PHE A 185 8.25 -13.93 6.77
N ASP A 186 8.40 -14.56 7.94
CA ASP A 186 9.45 -14.20 8.87
C ASP A 186 10.86 -14.44 8.29
N GLU A 187 11.01 -15.50 7.50
CA GLU A 187 12.27 -15.92 6.87
C GLU A 187 12.56 -15.21 5.52
N VAL A 188 11.57 -14.55 4.91
CA VAL A 188 11.77 -13.87 3.62
C VAL A 188 12.43 -12.52 3.82
N GLY A 189 13.70 -12.42 3.40
CA GLY A 189 14.49 -11.20 3.43
C GLY A 189 14.65 -10.56 4.81
N PRO A 190 14.99 -11.33 5.88
CA PRO A 190 15.09 -10.78 7.25
C PRO A 190 16.17 -9.71 7.37
N ASP A 191 17.23 -9.80 6.56
CA ASP A 191 18.35 -8.85 6.53
C ASP A 191 18.16 -7.70 5.52
N ARG A 192 17.01 -7.62 4.85
CA ARG A 192 16.72 -6.53 3.92
C ARG A 192 16.58 -5.19 4.66
N PRO A 193 16.98 -4.08 4.04
CA PRO A 193 16.79 -2.76 4.62
C PRO A 193 15.32 -2.52 4.98
N LEU A 194 15.08 -1.95 6.15
CA LEU A 194 13.76 -1.59 6.62
C LEU A 194 13.43 -0.17 6.16
N ALA A 195 12.33 -0.03 5.44
CA ALA A 195 11.72 1.24 5.11
C ALA A 195 10.41 1.42 5.88
N LEU A 196 10.01 2.68 6.09
CA LEU A 196 8.78 3.06 6.75
C LEU A 196 7.93 3.90 5.80
N ALA A 197 6.66 3.54 5.64
CA ALA A 197 5.73 4.29 4.81
C ALA A 197 5.25 5.56 5.51
N THR A 198 6.12 6.55 5.60
CA THR A 198 5.89 7.86 6.22
C THR A 198 5.47 8.91 5.20
N GLY A 199 4.77 9.96 5.64
CA GLY A 199 4.38 11.07 4.75
C GLY A 199 3.25 11.91 5.31
N SER A 200 2.69 12.71 4.43
CA SER A 200 1.65 13.70 4.72
C SER A 200 0.30 13.31 4.10
N PRO A 201 -0.80 13.92 4.55
CA PRO A 201 -2.10 13.76 3.88
C PRO A 201 -2.01 14.08 2.39
N GLY A 202 -2.46 13.16 1.55
CA GLY A 202 -2.36 13.29 0.10
C GLY A 202 -1.24 12.46 -0.53
N ASP A 203 -0.33 11.90 0.26
CA ASP A 203 0.71 10.98 -0.22
C ASP A 203 0.16 9.56 -0.42
N ALA A 204 0.85 8.80 -1.27
CA ALA A 204 0.55 7.38 -1.49
C ALA A 204 1.84 6.56 -1.68
N TYR A 205 1.70 5.24 -1.55
CA TYR A 205 2.75 4.28 -1.87
C TYR A 205 2.20 3.23 -2.83
N VAL A 206 2.92 2.97 -3.91
CA VAL A 206 2.68 1.83 -4.79
C VAL A 206 3.64 0.73 -4.36
N VAL A 207 3.11 -0.44 -4.01
CA VAL A 207 3.88 -1.55 -3.44
C VAL A 207 3.67 -2.81 -4.27
N HIS A 208 4.78 -3.48 -4.60
CA HIS A 208 4.78 -4.73 -5.37
C HIS A 208 4.07 -5.84 -4.56
N PRO A 209 3.23 -6.69 -5.18
CA PRO A 209 2.44 -7.71 -4.48
C PRO A 209 3.26 -8.73 -3.69
N PHE A 210 4.54 -8.90 -3.97
CA PHE A 210 5.45 -9.77 -3.22
C PHE A 210 6.30 -9.06 -2.18
N THR A 211 6.14 -7.77 -1.99
CA THR A 211 6.90 -7.03 -0.98
C THR A 211 6.40 -7.34 0.41
N VAL A 212 7.26 -7.95 1.23
CA VAL A 212 6.95 -8.29 2.61
C VAL A 212 6.87 -7.01 3.44
N HIS A 213 5.75 -6.84 4.13
CA HIS A 213 5.48 -5.67 4.95
C HIS A 213 4.74 -6.04 6.23
N ALA A 214 4.64 -5.11 7.15
CA ALA A 214 3.97 -5.32 8.43
C ALA A 214 3.46 -4.00 9.02
N ALA A 215 2.44 -4.07 9.84
CA ALA A 215 2.05 -2.98 10.71
C ALA A 215 3.13 -2.73 11.77
N GLN A 216 3.10 -1.54 12.37
CA GLN A 216 3.96 -1.14 13.47
C GLN A 216 3.11 -0.71 14.67
N GLU A 217 3.68 -0.81 15.87
CA GLU A 217 3.12 -0.22 17.08
C GLU A 217 3.04 1.31 16.94
N HIS A 218 1.97 1.88 17.47
CA HIS A 218 1.79 3.32 17.51
C HIS A 218 2.44 3.90 18.76
N LEU A 219 3.54 4.60 18.59
CA LEU A 219 4.31 5.23 19.67
C LEU A 219 4.09 6.76 19.73
N GLY A 220 3.42 7.32 18.73
CA GLY A 220 3.07 8.74 18.64
C GLY A 220 1.84 9.10 19.47
N THR A 221 1.31 10.29 19.23
CA THR A 221 0.18 10.87 20.00
C THR A 221 -1.09 11.02 19.18
N GLU A 222 -0.98 11.13 17.85
CA GLU A 222 -2.10 11.38 16.95
C GLU A 222 -2.47 10.12 16.16
N PRO A 223 -3.76 9.78 16.00
CA PRO A 223 -4.16 8.60 15.26
C PRO A 223 -3.76 8.65 13.79
N ARG A 224 -3.29 7.50 13.28
CA ARG A 224 -2.95 7.31 11.89
C ARG A 224 -4.16 6.91 11.07
N PHE A 225 -4.47 7.67 10.04
CA PHE A 225 -5.48 7.38 9.03
C PHE A 225 -4.80 7.04 7.70
N MET A 226 -4.89 5.78 7.28
CA MET A 226 -4.27 5.29 6.04
C MET A 226 -5.12 4.18 5.43
N ALA A 227 -5.49 4.33 4.16
CA ALA A 227 -6.11 3.24 3.42
C ALA A 227 -5.04 2.24 2.95
N GLN A 228 -5.43 0.98 2.88
CA GLN A 228 -4.67 -0.09 2.25
C GLN A 228 -5.61 -0.88 1.33
N MET A 229 -5.26 -0.95 0.04
CA MET A 229 -6.16 -1.54 -0.93
C MET A 229 -5.42 -2.26 -2.06
N PRO A 230 -5.98 -3.36 -2.59
CA PRO A 230 -5.49 -3.94 -3.83
C PRO A 230 -5.91 -3.06 -5.02
N VAL A 231 -4.97 -2.85 -5.95
CA VAL A 231 -5.27 -2.40 -7.31
C VAL A 231 -5.29 -3.64 -8.19
N LEU A 232 -6.42 -3.92 -8.80
CA LEU A 232 -6.61 -5.09 -9.65
C LEU A 232 -5.90 -4.91 -10.99
N LEU A 233 -5.13 -5.91 -11.41
CA LEU A 233 -4.52 -5.97 -12.73
C LEU A 233 -5.53 -6.52 -13.74
N THR A 234 -5.42 -6.08 -15.01
CA THR A 234 -6.28 -6.57 -16.10
C THR A 234 -5.94 -8.01 -16.50
N LYS A 235 -4.73 -8.46 -16.21
CA LYS A 235 -4.27 -9.85 -16.34
C LYS A 235 -3.31 -10.17 -15.20
N PRO A 236 -3.23 -11.43 -14.75
CA PRO A 236 -2.22 -11.83 -13.79
C PRO A 236 -0.81 -11.55 -14.32
N LEU A 237 0.08 -11.15 -13.41
CA LEU A 237 1.49 -10.94 -13.71
C LEU A 237 2.14 -12.24 -14.18
N THR A 238 2.90 -12.18 -15.27
CA THR A 238 3.55 -13.36 -15.86
C THR A 238 5.02 -13.12 -16.17
N PRO A 239 5.85 -14.19 -16.11
CA PRO A 239 7.24 -14.10 -16.57
C PRO A 239 7.31 -13.60 -18.03
N GLY A 240 8.26 -12.69 -18.30
CA GLY A 240 8.46 -12.14 -19.63
C GLY A 240 7.58 -10.93 -19.98
N ASP A 241 6.65 -10.51 -19.12
CA ASP A 241 5.99 -9.21 -19.28
C ASP A 241 7.04 -8.08 -19.18
N ALA A 242 6.92 -7.09 -20.08
CA ALA A 242 7.88 -5.99 -20.17
C ALA A 242 7.64 -4.85 -19.17
N THR A 243 6.58 -4.93 -18.36
CA THR A 243 6.25 -3.88 -17.40
C THR A 243 7.28 -3.80 -16.28
N PRO A 244 7.52 -2.62 -15.67
CA PRO A 244 8.33 -2.50 -14.47
C PRO A 244 7.88 -3.44 -13.34
N LEU A 245 6.58 -3.65 -13.20
CA LEU A 245 6.02 -4.59 -12.23
C LEU A 245 6.55 -6.02 -12.44
N ALA A 246 6.63 -6.50 -13.69
CA ALA A 246 7.18 -7.83 -13.98
C ALA A 246 8.70 -7.89 -13.89
N ARG A 247 9.39 -6.81 -14.31
CA ARG A 247 10.85 -6.71 -14.25
C ARG A 247 11.40 -6.59 -12.83
N ALA A 248 10.56 -6.24 -11.87
CA ALA A 248 10.95 -6.10 -10.46
C ALA A 248 11.32 -7.44 -9.82
N ILE A 249 10.93 -8.56 -10.41
CA ILE A 249 11.18 -9.92 -9.90
C ILE A 249 11.99 -10.74 -10.91
N ASP A 250 12.91 -11.53 -10.35
CA ASP A 250 13.65 -12.55 -11.09
C ASP A 250 12.85 -13.87 -10.99
N TRP A 251 12.14 -14.20 -12.06
CA TRP A 251 11.28 -15.41 -12.15
C TRP A 251 12.07 -16.70 -12.08
#